data_e93d181e3d6fc0de0a156e8b94ad5399
#
_entry.id   e93d181e3d6fc0de0a156e8b94ad5399
#
_cell.length_a   1.000
_cell.length_b   1.000
_cell.length_c   1.000
_cell.angle_alpha   90.00
_cell.angle_beta   90.00
_cell.angle_gamma   90.00
#
_symmetry.space_group_name_H-M   'P 1'
#
loop_
_entity.id
_entity.type
_entity.pdbx_description
1 polymer ?
#
loop_
_entity_poly.entity_id
_entity_poly.type
_entity_poly.pdbx_seq_one_letter_code
_entity_poly.pdbx_strand_id
1 'polypeptide(L)'
;MSGLTGAHGRRSGGRDRGRGMDSTCWFAPSVLRRLFELPAPVLSRHQLKRLEEHRYSSSGRSLLEPAMQRYWEWLVRRMPPWIAPNVITIVGLATNIFTTLVLVYYCPTATEQAPLWAYLLCAVGLFVYQSLDAIDGKQARRTNSSSPLGELFDHGCDSLSTVFVALGTSIAVQLGTHPDWMFFCCFSGMFMFYCAHWQTYVSGTLRFGIIDVTEVQIFIILLYLLAAVGGSAFWQSPVPVINIQMKIVPALCTFMGVIFSSAHYFKIIFTGGVGKNGSTIAGTSVLSPVLHIGSVIVLAMMIYKKSTVQLFEEHPCLYILAFGFVSAKITNKLVVAHMTKSEMHFYDVAFLGPALLFLDQYFNSFIDEYLVLWIALILSLFDLVRYCISVCNEIASHLRICVFKIKLQSSASVK
;
A
#
# COMPACT_ATOMS: atom_id res chain seq x y z
N MET A 1 -77.80 -17.59 20.67
CA MET A 1 -78.04 -16.19 21.08
C MET A 1 -76.70 -15.58 21.35
N SER A 2 -76.37 -14.76 20.46
CA SER A 2 -75.75 -13.43 20.54
C SER A 2 -74.36 -13.40 21.20
N GLY A 3 -73.33 -12.88 20.67
CA GLY A 3 -73.09 -11.92 19.62
C GLY A 3 -71.73 -11.29 19.90
N LEU A 4 -70.90 -11.20 18.85
CA LEU A 4 -70.28 -10.02 18.33
C LEU A 4 -69.44 -9.18 19.32
N THR A 5 -68.24 -8.78 19.05
CA THR A 5 -67.75 -7.93 17.93
C THR A 5 -66.22 -7.94 17.91
N GLY A 6 -65.67 -7.90 16.71
CA GLY A 6 -64.23 -7.80 16.48
C GLY A 6 -63.70 -6.39 16.71
N ALA A 7 -62.41 -6.32 17.00
CA ALA A 7 -61.64 -5.09 16.90
C ALA A 7 -60.38 -5.39 16.07
N HIS A 8 -60.41 -4.94 14.83
CA HIS A 8 -59.23 -4.84 13.94
C HIS A 8 -58.22 -3.81 14.49
N GLY A 9 -57.19 -4.28 15.16
CA GLY A 9 -56.00 -3.49 15.45
C GLY A 9 -55.12 -3.38 14.22
N ARG A 10 -55.21 -2.25 13.48
CA ARG A 10 -54.23 -1.85 12.46
C ARG A 10 -52.88 -1.70 13.13
N ARG A 11 -51.98 -2.68 12.94
CA ARG A 11 -50.53 -2.47 13.12
C ARG A 11 -50.07 -1.52 12.04
N SER A 12 -49.84 -0.26 12.40
CA SER A 12 -49.07 0.69 11.61
C SER A 12 -47.65 0.17 11.49
N GLY A 13 -47.30 -0.38 10.34
CA GLY A 13 -45.92 -0.68 9.98
C GLY A 13 -45.16 0.64 9.87
N GLY A 14 -44.50 1.03 10.96
CA GLY A 14 -43.48 2.08 10.92
C GLY A 14 -42.37 1.63 9.97
N ARG A 15 -42.38 2.15 8.75
CA ARG A 15 -41.20 2.11 7.90
C ARG A 15 -40.12 2.88 8.62
N ASP A 16 -39.22 2.16 9.26
CA ASP A 16 -37.93 2.69 9.71
C ASP A 16 -37.18 3.14 8.46
N ARG A 17 -37.37 4.39 8.07
CA ARG A 17 -36.55 5.06 7.06
C ARG A 17 -35.18 5.16 7.70
N GLY A 18 -34.32 4.18 7.39
CA GLY A 18 -32.93 4.19 7.78
C GLY A 18 -32.35 5.58 7.51
N ARG A 19 -31.93 6.28 8.57
CA ARG A 19 -31.18 7.53 8.44
C ARG A 19 -29.96 7.20 7.59
N GLY A 20 -29.96 7.68 6.33
CA GLY A 20 -28.80 7.56 5.44
C GLY A 20 -27.57 8.13 6.14
N MET A 21 -26.46 7.49 5.96
CA MET A 21 -25.18 7.94 6.50
C MET A 21 -24.87 9.36 5.99
N ASP A 22 -24.45 10.25 6.90
CA ASP A 22 -24.09 11.64 6.56
C ASP A 22 -23.03 11.65 5.43
N SER A 23 -23.21 12.55 4.46
CA SER A 23 -22.30 12.70 3.32
C SER A 23 -20.83 12.94 3.71
N THR A 24 -20.60 13.45 4.91
CA THR A 24 -19.25 13.69 5.46
C THR A 24 -18.58 12.43 6.02
N CYS A 25 -19.29 11.30 6.09
CA CYS A 25 -18.76 10.03 6.57
C CYS A 25 -18.11 9.18 5.47
N TRP A 26 -18.28 9.55 4.20
CA TRP A 26 -17.72 8.80 3.07
C TRP A 26 -16.26 9.15 2.79
N PHE A 27 -15.57 8.22 2.13
CA PHE A 27 -14.17 8.41 1.73
C PHE A 27 -14.00 9.60 0.77
N ALA A 28 -14.98 9.85 -0.12
CA ALA A 28 -14.92 10.92 -1.11
C ALA A 28 -16.20 11.76 -1.11
N PRO A 29 -16.12 13.06 -1.50
CA PRO A 29 -17.28 13.91 -1.75
C PRO A 29 -18.25 13.28 -2.76
N SER A 30 -19.53 13.63 -2.69
CA SER A 30 -20.60 13.01 -3.48
C SER A 30 -20.36 13.01 -5.00
N VAL A 31 -19.71 14.05 -5.53
CA VAL A 31 -19.38 14.15 -6.96
C VAL A 31 -18.28 13.16 -7.34
N LEU A 32 -17.17 13.13 -6.59
CA LEU A 32 -16.07 12.18 -6.83
C LEU A 32 -16.52 10.74 -6.61
N ARG A 33 -17.38 10.51 -5.63
CA ARG A 33 -17.97 9.20 -5.39
C ARG A 33 -18.70 8.65 -6.62
N ARG A 34 -19.53 9.47 -7.30
CA ARG A 34 -20.23 9.04 -8.53
C ARG A 34 -19.30 8.69 -9.68
N LEU A 35 -18.13 9.36 -9.76
CA LEU A 35 -17.14 9.12 -10.81
C LEU A 35 -16.28 7.87 -10.54
N PHE A 36 -15.94 7.64 -9.28
CA PHE A 36 -14.96 6.63 -8.90
C PHE A 36 -15.56 5.38 -8.22
N GLU A 37 -16.79 5.42 -7.73
CA GLU A 37 -17.40 4.23 -7.12
C GLU A 37 -17.77 3.21 -8.20
N LEU A 38 -17.48 1.94 -7.93
CA LEU A 38 -17.82 0.84 -8.83
C LEU A 38 -19.36 0.66 -8.87
N PRO A 39 -19.94 0.36 -10.04
CA PRO A 39 -21.39 0.20 -10.16
C PRO A 39 -21.92 -1.04 -9.46
N ALA A 40 -21.07 -2.06 -9.28
CA ALA A 40 -21.39 -3.29 -8.59
C ALA A 40 -20.59 -3.38 -7.27
N PRO A 41 -21.16 -3.98 -6.21
CA PRO A 41 -20.45 -4.20 -4.96
C PRO A 41 -19.18 -5.03 -5.18
N VAL A 42 -18.08 -4.59 -4.57
CA VAL A 42 -16.79 -5.30 -4.59
C VAL A 42 -16.82 -6.47 -3.60
N LEU A 43 -17.46 -6.26 -2.45
CA LEU A 43 -17.52 -7.22 -1.37
C LEU A 43 -18.91 -7.87 -1.28
N SER A 44 -18.93 -9.19 -1.18
CA SER A 44 -20.15 -9.95 -0.93
C SER A 44 -20.63 -9.72 0.53
N ARG A 45 -21.91 -9.95 0.79
CA ARG A 45 -22.48 -9.89 2.15
C ARG A 45 -21.76 -10.83 3.13
N HIS A 46 -21.30 -11.98 2.63
CA HIS A 46 -20.56 -12.95 3.43
C HIS A 46 -19.17 -12.44 3.81
N GLN A 47 -18.46 -11.78 2.88
CA GLN A 47 -17.17 -11.15 3.16
C GLN A 47 -17.29 -10.00 4.16
N LEU A 48 -18.29 -9.14 4.02
CA LEU A 48 -18.58 -8.06 4.96
C LEU A 48 -18.88 -8.59 6.37
N LYS A 49 -19.62 -9.70 6.50
CA LYS A 49 -19.87 -10.32 7.79
C LYS A 49 -18.60 -10.89 8.43
N ARG A 50 -17.73 -11.53 7.64
CA ARG A 50 -16.43 -12.02 8.14
C ARG A 50 -15.51 -10.88 8.57
N LEU A 51 -15.61 -9.73 7.93
CA LEU A 51 -14.87 -8.54 8.31
C LEU A 51 -15.24 -8.02 9.71
N GLU A 52 -16.50 -8.14 10.13
CA GLU A 52 -16.92 -7.79 11.50
C GLU A 52 -16.21 -8.65 12.57
N GLU A 53 -15.92 -9.90 12.24
CA GLU A 53 -15.26 -10.86 13.13
C GLU A 53 -13.71 -10.73 13.08
N HIS A 54 -13.18 -9.96 12.14
CA HIS A 54 -11.74 -9.81 11.96
C HIS A 54 -11.11 -9.07 13.12
N ARG A 55 -9.96 -9.59 13.58
CA ARG A 55 -9.13 -8.97 14.62
C ARG A 55 -7.69 -8.93 14.14
N TYR A 56 -7.11 -7.74 14.18
CA TYR A 56 -5.70 -7.55 13.88
C TYR A 56 -4.82 -8.38 14.81
N SER A 57 -3.88 -9.09 14.23
CA SER A 57 -2.89 -9.89 14.96
C SER A 57 -1.51 -9.64 14.36
N SER A 58 -0.59 -9.19 15.21
CA SER A 58 0.82 -9.01 14.84
C SER A 58 1.73 -9.59 15.91
N SER A 59 2.93 -10.00 15.51
CA SER A 59 3.94 -10.55 16.40
C SER A 59 5.36 -10.23 15.92
N GLY A 60 6.30 -10.23 16.82
CA GLY A 60 7.69 -9.83 16.57
C GLY A 60 7.91 -8.36 16.91
N ARG A 61 9.17 -7.96 16.90
CA ARG A 61 9.64 -6.58 17.06
C ARG A 61 10.94 -6.42 16.29
N SER A 62 11.10 -5.30 15.62
CA SER A 62 12.37 -4.97 14.97
C SER A 62 13.39 -4.38 15.95
N LEU A 63 14.62 -4.29 15.49
CA LEU A 63 15.76 -3.87 16.32
C LEU A 63 15.61 -2.44 16.87
N LEU A 64 15.19 -1.49 16.04
CA LEU A 64 15.09 -0.07 16.41
C LEU A 64 13.72 0.31 16.99
N GLU A 65 12.71 -0.54 16.84
CA GLU A 65 11.36 -0.28 17.34
C GLU A 65 11.34 0.08 18.83
N PRO A 66 12.04 -0.60 19.76
CA PRO A 66 12.02 -0.24 21.18
C PRO A 66 12.53 1.17 21.48
N ALA A 67 13.51 1.66 20.70
CA ALA A 67 14.02 3.02 20.82
C ALA A 67 13.01 4.04 20.28
N MET A 68 12.42 3.75 19.13
CA MET A 68 11.43 4.63 18.49
C MET A 68 10.10 4.67 19.25
N GLN A 69 9.73 3.62 20.00
CA GLN A 69 8.48 3.57 20.76
C GLN A 69 8.32 4.75 21.72
N ARG A 70 9.40 5.18 22.38
CA ARG A 70 9.36 6.34 23.31
C ARG A 70 8.98 7.63 22.58
N TYR A 71 9.53 7.82 21.38
CA TYR A 71 9.24 8.97 20.52
C TYR A 71 7.79 8.91 20.02
N TRP A 72 7.33 7.76 19.50
CA TRP A 72 5.97 7.59 19.00
C TRP A 72 4.90 7.75 20.11
N GLU A 73 5.17 7.27 21.32
CA GLU A 73 4.30 7.49 22.47
C GLU A 73 4.22 8.95 22.88
N TRP A 74 5.35 9.66 22.86
CA TRP A 74 5.36 11.09 23.07
C TRP A 74 4.56 11.84 22.00
N LEU A 75 4.76 11.49 20.73
CA LEU A 75 4.09 12.12 19.60
C LEU A 75 2.57 11.90 19.65
N VAL A 76 2.09 10.68 19.85
CA VAL A 76 0.65 10.38 19.90
C VAL A 76 -0.06 11.10 21.06
N ARG A 77 0.62 11.33 22.19
CA ARG A 77 0.06 12.11 23.30
C ARG A 77 -0.14 13.59 22.95
N ARG A 78 0.58 14.12 21.99
CA ARG A 78 0.44 15.49 21.47
C ARG A 78 -0.64 15.63 20.40
N MET A 79 -1.04 14.51 19.78
CA MET A 79 -2.11 14.53 18.78
C MET A 79 -3.46 14.84 19.45
N PRO A 80 -4.24 15.77 18.88
CA PRO A 80 -5.60 16.03 19.35
C PRO A 80 -6.49 14.78 19.26
N PRO A 81 -7.30 14.48 20.30
CA PRO A 81 -8.12 13.26 20.30
C PRO A 81 -9.27 13.26 19.27
N TRP A 82 -9.59 14.41 18.69
CA TRP A 82 -10.61 14.52 17.64
C TRP A 82 -10.12 14.16 16.24
N ILE A 83 -8.79 14.09 16.04
CA ILE A 83 -8.23 13.71 14.74
C ILE A 83 -8.40 12.20 14.55
N ALA A 84 -9.11 11.82 13.48
CA ALA A 84 -9.28 10.42 13.13
C ALA A 84 -7.97 9.78 12.68
N PRO A 85 -7.70 8.50 13.05
CA PRO A 85 -6.48 7.78 12.64
C PRO A 85 -6.22 7.84 11.14
N ASN A 86 -7.23 7.56 10.32
CA ASN A 86 -7.11 7.57 8.86
C ASN A 86 -6.72 8.94 8.28
N VAL A 87 -6.98 10.05 9.00
CA VAL A 87 -6.50 11.37 8.61
C VAL A 87 -4.98 11.46 8.80
N ILE A 88 -4.47 10.87 9.87
CA ILE A 88 -3.03 10.81 10.15
C ILE A 88 -2.33 10.01 9.05
N THR A 89 -2.85 8.83 8.72
CA THR A 89 -2.32 7.96 7.66
C THR A 89 -2.29 8.67 6.31
N ILE A 90 -3.40 9.30 5.88
CA ILE A 90 -3.46 9.96 4.56
C ILE A 90 -2.57 11.21 4.47
N VAL A 91 -2.40 11.96 5.56
CA VAL A 91 -1.47 13.09 5.62
C VAL A 91 -0.03 12.60 5.48
N GLY A 92 0.32 11.51 6.16
CA GLY A 92 1.62 10.86 6.01
C GLY A 92 1.87 10.43 4.56
N LEU A 93 0.95 9.69 3.96
CA LEU A 93 1.05 9.26 2.56
C LEU A 93 1.17 10.45 1.60
N ALA A 94 0.33 11.46 1.74
CA ALA A 94 0.38 12.66 0.90
C ALA A 94 1.74 13.37 1.00
N THR A 95 2.33 13.42 2.20
CA THR A 95 3.67 14.00 2.41
C THR A 95 4.73 13.19 1.67
N ASN A 96 4.72 11.85 1.77
CA ASN A 96 5.66 10.99 1.08
C ASN A 96 5.51 11.09 -0.45
N ILE A 97 4.29 11.06 -0.97
CA ILE A 97 4.02 11.23 -2.40
C ILE A 97 4.55 12.59 -2.88
N PHE A 98 4.18 13.68 -2.21
CA PHE A 98 4.58 15.03 -2.60
C PHE A 98 6.11 15.17 -2.66
N THR A 99 6.82 14.74 -1.62
CA THR A 99 8.27 14.87 -1.57
C THR A 99 8.98 14.02 -2.64
N THR A 100 8.48 12.81 -2.90
CA THR A 100 9.01 11.98 -3.98
C THR A 100 8.73 12.57 -5.36
N LEU A 101 7.53 13.13 -5.60
CA LEU A 101 7.21 13.79 -6.87
C LEU A 101 8.09 15.01 -7.14
N VAL A 102 8.55 15.71 -6.09
CA VAL A 102 9.56 16.77 -6.23
C VAL A 102 10.87 16.19 -6.79
N LEU A 103 11.33 15.03 -6.29
CA LEU A 103 12.53 14.38 -6.87
C LEU A 103 12.30 13.92 -8.31
N VAL A 104 11.13 13.32 -8.61
CA VAL A 104 10.77 12.89 -9.97
C VAL A 104 10.78 14.08 -10.95
N TYR A 105 10.30 15.25 -10.49
CA TYR A 105 10.31 16.46 -11.32
C TYR A 105 11.73 16.90 -11.71
N TYR A 106 12.69 16.83 -10.77
CA TYR A 106 14.08 17.19 -11.02
C TYR A 106 14.89 16.10 -11.71
N CYS A 107 14.52 14.83 -11.51
CA CYS A 107 15.28 13.66 -11.98
C CYS A 107 14.34 12.60 -12.57
N PRO A 108 13.69 12.88 -13.71
CA PRO A 108 12.70 11.94 -14.29
C PRO A 108 13.33 10.64 -14.78
N THR A 109 14.63 10.64 -15.11
CA THR A 109 15.40 9.46 -15.56
C THR A 109 16.15 8.78 -14.41
N ALA A 110 16.13 9.36 -13.19
CA ALA A 110 16.93 8.91 -12.05
C ALA A 110 18.45 8.86 -12.31
N THR A 111 18.95 9.62 -13.27
CA THR A 111 20.39 9.75 -13.62
C THR A 111 20.97 11.09 -13.18
N GLU A 112 20.14 12.09 -13.04
CA GLU A 112 20.51 13.46 -12.76
C GLU A 112 20.62 13.74 -11.25
N GLN A 113 21.22 14.88 -10.91
CA GLN A 113 21.31 15.34 -9.52
C GLN A 113 20.22 16.37 -9.25
N ALA A 114 19.39 16.11 -8.23
CA ALA A 114 18.43 17.09 -7.74
C ALA A 114 19.13 18.18 -6.89
N PRO A 115 18.49 19.32 -6.68
CA PRO A 115 18.96 20.30 -5.70
C PRO A 115 19.05 19.70 -4.28
N LEU A 116 20.05 20.12 -3.49
CA LEU A 116 20.27 19.65 -2.11
C LEU A 116 19.00 19.66 -1.25
N TRP A 117 18.23 20.75 -1.35
CA TRP A 117 17.01 20.91 -0.56
C TRP A 117 15.94 19.84 -0.88
N ALA A 118 15.90 19.32 -2.13
CA ALA A 118 14.92 18.30 -2.51
C ALA A 118 15.21 16.97 -1.81
N TYR A 119 16.50 16.59 -1.66
CA TYR A 119 16.87 15.40 -0.88
C TYR A 119 16.56 15.58 0.60
N LEU A 120 16.85 16.75 1.17
CA LEU A 120 16.50 17.06 2.57
C LEU A 120 14.98 17.02 2.78
N LEU A 121 14.22 17.53 1.81
CA LEU A 121 12.76 17.46 1.85
C LEU A 121 12.26 16.01 1.86
N CYS A 122 12.86 15.12 1.07
CA CYS A 122 12.52 13.70 1.08
C CYS A 122 12.94 13.00 2.38
N ALA A 123 14.09 13.32 2.93
CA ALA A 123 14.51 12.80 4.22
C ALA A 123 13.51 13.16 5.33
N VAL A 124 13.12 14.44 5.40
CA VAL A 124 12.12 14.93 6.36
C VAL A 124 10.75 14.32 6.05
N GLY A 125 10.34 14.28 4.78
CA GLY A 125 9.06 13.73 4.35
C GLY A 125 8.90 12.26 4.70
N LEU A 126 9.93 11.44 4.49
CA LEU A 126 9.92 10.03 4.87
C LEU A 126 9.90 9.85 6.39
N PHE A 127 10.64 10.68 7.14
CA PHE A 127 10.58 10.65 8.60
C PHE A 127 9.20 11.05 9.14
N VAL A 128 8.56 12.06 8.55
CA VAL A 128 7.18 12.44 8.89
C VAL A 128 6.22 11.30 8.57
N TYR A 129 6.32 10.71 7.38
CA TYR A 129 5.50 9.56 7.01
C TYR A 129 5.62 8.42 8.03
N GLN A 130 6.84 7.95 8.30
CA GLN A 130 7.12 6.89 9.27
C GLN A 130 6.55 7.20 10.67
N SER A 131 6.67 8.47 11.09
CA SER A 131 6.19 8.91 12.40
C SER A 131 4.67 8.92 12.48
N LEU A 132 3.98 9.37 11.43
CA LEU A 132 2.52 9.42 11.37
C LEU A 132 1.93 8.01 11.24
N ASP A 133 2.52 7.16 10.43
CA ASP A 133 2.18 5.76 10.26
C ASP A 133 2.27 5.00 11.60
N ALA A 134 3.38 5.10 12.30
CA ALA A 134 3.60 4.44 13.59
C ALA A 134 2.62 4.89 14.70
N ILE A 135 1.99 6.05 14.57
CA ILE A 135 1.08 6.57 15.60
C ILE A 135 -0.39 6.45 15.28
N ASP A 136 -0.79 6.16 14.04
CA ASP A 136 -2.22 6.12 13.68
C ASP A 136 -2.95 4.97 14.39
N GLY A 137 -2.38 3.75 14.44
CA GLY A 137 -2.89 2.64 15.23
C GLY A 137 -2.87 2.91 16.74
N LYS A 138 -1.89 3.68 17.26
CA LYS A 138 -1.87 4.13 18.65
C LYS A 138 -2.99 5.14 18.92
N GLN A 139 -3.24 6.06 18.00
CA GLN A 139 -4.36 7.01 18.06
C GLN A 139 -5.69 6.27 18.00
N ALA A 140 -5.85 5.26 17.14
CA ALA A 140 -7.04 4.43 17.04
C ALA A 140 -7.36 3.75 18.37
N ARG A 141 -6.36 3.17 19.04
CA ARG A 141 -6.50 2.56 20.36
C ARG A 141 -6.83 3.59 21.44
N ARG A 142 -6.14 4.73 21.44
CA ARG A 142 -6.36 5.81 22.41
C ARG A 142 -7.76 6.42 22.33
N THR A 143 -8.33 6.49 21.14
CA THR A 143 -9.66 7.09 20.89
C THR A 143 -10.78 6.06 20.82
N ASN A 144 -10.49 4.77 21.08
CA ASN A 144 -11.42 3.65 20.93
C ASN A 144 -12.10 3.60 19.56
N SER A 145 -11.36 3.96 18.51
CA SER A 145 -11.84 3.98 17.12
C SER A 145 -11.19 2.92 16.23
N SER A 146 -10.52 1.94 16.83
CA SER A 146 -9.93 0.80 16.09
C SER A 146 -11.01 0.05 15.32
N SER A 147 -10.77 -0.21 14.05
CA SER A 147 -11.72 -0.88 13.17
C SER A 147 -10.98 -1.66 12.07
N PRO A 148 -11.61 -2.69 11.49
CA PRO A 148 -11.05 -3.36 10.32
C PRO A 148 -10.83 -2.41 9.13
N LEU A 149 -11.64 -1.38 9.00
CA LEU A 149 -11.43 -0.34 7.97
C LEU A 149 -10.12 0.42 8.21
N GLY A 150 -9.79 0.74 9.47
CA GLY A 150 -8.52 1.41 9.80
C GLY A 150 -7.30 0.58 9.39
N GLU A 151 -7.31 -0.72 9.70
CA GLU A 151 -6.25 -1.65 9.29
C GLU A 151 -6.09 -1.73 7.76
N LEU A 152 -7.20 -1.88 7.04
CA LEU A 152 -7.17 -1.90 5.58
C LEU A 152 -6.65 -0.58 5.01
N PHE A 153 -7.04 0.54 5.59
CA PHE A 153 -6.66 1.88 5.15
C PHE A 153 -5.15 2.11 5.34
N ASP A 154 -4.62 1.72 6.49
CA ASP A 154 -3.21 1.76 6.85
C ASP A 154 -2.36 0.92 5.88
N HIS A 155 -2.56 -0.37 5.81
CA HIS A 155 -1.83 -1.26 4.90
C HIS A 155 -2.02 -0.90 3.41
N GLY A 156 -3.18 -0.35 3.06
CA GLY A 156 -3.45 0.15 1.71
C GLY A 156 -2.60 1.35 1.36
N CYS A 157 -2.46 2.30 2.27
CA CYS A 157 -1.59 3.45 2.12
C CYS A 157 -0.11 3.04 2.07
N ASP A 158 0.30 2.07 2.88
CA ASP A 158 1.65 1.53 2.89
C ASP A 158 2.04 0.89 1.57
N SER A 159 1.12 0.14 0.95
CA SER A 159 1.38 -0.48 -0.35
C SER A 159 1.70 0.56 -1.42
N LEU A 160 1.03 1.71 -1.36
CA LEU A 160 1.28 2.83 -2.27
C LEU A 160 2.55 3.59 -1.88
N SER A 161 2.76 3.85 -0.59
CA SER A 161 3.96 4.49 -0.07
C SER A 161 5.23 3.73 -0.47
N THR A 162 5.21 2.40 -0.44
CA THR A 162 6.34 1.56 -0.85
C THR A 162 6.81 1.86 -2.27
N VAL A 163 5.89 2.12 -3.21
CA VAL A 163 6.23 2.48 -4.60
C VAL A 163 7.01 3.80 -4.63
N PHE A 164 6.54 4.82 -3.92
CA PHE A 164 7.18 6.14 -3.89
C PHE A 164 8.50 6.12 -3.14
N VAL A 165 8.60 5.37 -2.04
CA VAL A 165 9.85 5.21 -1.29
C VAL A 165 10.92 4.51 -2.14
N ALA A 166 10.57 3.42 -2.83
CA ALA A 166 11.50 2.72 -3.71
C ALA A 166 11.97 3.60 -4.87
N LEU A 167 11.05 4.34 -5.49
CA LEU A 167 11.35 5.27 -6.56
C LEU A 167 12.26 6.42 -6.08
N GLY A 168 11.88 7.10 -5.01
CA GLY A 168 12.66 8.21 -4.46
C GLY A 168 14.06 7.80 -4.02
N THR A 169 14.20 6.61 -3.43
CA THR A 169 15.51 6.05 -3.06
C THR A 169 16.38 5.81 -4.29
N SER A 170 15.82 5.23 -5.35
CA SER A 170 16.53 4.95 -6.60
C SER A 170 17.01 6.25 -7.29
N ILE A 171 16.19 7.30 -7.23
CA ILE A 171 16.56 8.64 -7.71
C ILE A 171 17.71 9.21 -6.86
N ALA A 172 17.61 9.13 -5.54
CA ALA A 172 18.60 9.71 -4.63
C ALA A 172 20.01 9.14 -4.82
N VAL A 173 20.11 7.86 -5.14
CA VAL A 173 21.40 7.20 -5.43
C VAL A 173 21.77 7.16 -6.90
N GLN A 174 21.00 7.85 -7.76
CA GLN A 174 21.23 7.92 -9.22
C GLN A 174 21.29 6.54 -9.90
N LEU A 175 20.38 5.65 -9.51
CA LEU A 175 20.40 4.26 -9.97
C LEU A 175 19.91 4.09 -11.42
N GLY A 176 19.32 5.12 -12.03
CA GLY A 176 18.92 5.12 -13.44
C GLY A 176 20.07 4.87 -14.41
N THR A 177 21.31 5.18 -14.03
CA THR A 177 22.51 4.82 -14.80
C THR A 177 22.80 3.31 -14.83
N HIS A 178 22.12 2.53 -13.99
CA HIS A 178 22.18 1.07 -13.93
C HIS A 178 20.75 0.51 -13.89
N PRO A 179 20.03 0.53 -15.01
CA PRO A 179 18.58 0.26 -15.06
C PRO A 179 18.21 -1.12 -14.51
N ASP A 180 19.02 -2.15 -14.71
CA ASP A 180 18.77 -3.48 -14.15
C ASP A 180 18.77 -3.47 -12.61
N TRP A 181 19.69 -2.71 -11.98
CA TRP A 181 19.69 -2.53 -10.53
C TRP A 181 18.51 -1.71 -10.05
N MET A 182 18.13 -0.66 -10.80
CA MET A 182 16.94 0.14 -10.47
C MET A 182 15.67 -0.69 -10.54
N PHE A 183 15.51 -1.48 -11.61
CA PHE A 183 14.41 -2.41 -11.76
C PHE A 183 14.35 -3.39 -10.57
N PHE A 184 15.48 -4.04 -10.29
CA PHE A 184 15.59 -4.97 -9.17
C PHE A 184 15.18 -4.32 -7.84
N CYS A 185 15.76 -3.18 -7.46
CA CYS A 185 15.48 -2.53 -6.19
C CYS A 185 14.01 -2.14 -6.03
N CYS A 186 13.40 -1.55 -7.08
CA CYS A 186 12.01 -1.11 -7.02
C CYS A 186 11.03 -2.28 -6.96
N PHE A 187 11.18 -3.26 -7.85
CA PHE A 187 10.26 -4.39 -7.89
C PHE A 187 10.46 -5.36 -6.73
N SER A 188 11.68 -5.54 -6.22
CA SER A 188 11.90 -6.33 -5.02
C SER A 188 11.32 -5.67 -3.78
N GLY A 189 11.38 -4.34 -3.64
CA GLY A 189 10.73 -3.62 -2.56
C GLY A 189 9.22 -3.87 -2.53
N MET A 190 8.54 -3.73 -3.67
CA MET A 190 7.12 -4.03 -3.82
C MET A 190 6.81 -5.51 -3.55
N PHE A 191 7.65 -6.42 -4.04
CA PHE A 191 7.51 -7.86 -3.81
C PHE A 191 7.66 -8.22 -2.33
N MET A 192 8.63 -7.65 -1.63
CA MET A 192 8.86 -7.93 -0.20
C MET A 192 7.69 -7.42 0.66
N PHE A 193 7.14 -6.24 0.35
CA PHE A 193 5.95 -5.75 1.01
C PHE A 193 4.74 -6.66 0.77
N TYR A 194 4.56 -7.14 -0.46
CA TYR A 194 3.54 -8.14 -0.78
C TYR A 194 3.75 -9.44 0.00
N CYS A 195 5.00 -9.92 0.11
CA CYS A 195 5.34 -11.14 0.87
C CYS A 195 5.02 -11.04 2.35
N ALA A 196 5.15 -9.87 2.97
CA ALA A 196 4.73 -9.62 4.34
C ALA A 196 3.23 -9.87 4.53
N HIS A 197 2.39 -9.43 3.58
CA HIS A 197 0.95 -9.71 3.59
C HIS A 197 0.60 -11.12 3.13
N TRP A 198 1.39 -11.71 2.22
CA TRP A 198 1.23 -13.10 1.83
C TRP A 198 1.47 -14.05 3.01
N GLN A 199 2.55 -13.88 3.78
CA GLN A 199 2.76 -14.69 4.97
C GLN A 199 1.64 -14.49 6.00
N THR A 200 1.05 -13.28 6.07
CA THR A 200 -0.10 -12.99 6.93
C THR A 200 -1.36 -13.73 6.45
N TYR A 201 -1.60 -13.76 5.15
CA TYR A 201 -2.70 -14.52 4.52
C TYR A 201 -2.58 -16.04 4.73
N VAL A 202 -1.35 -16.55 4.89
CA VAL A 202 -1.09 -17.97 5.18
C VAL A 202 -1.16 -18.25 6.67
N SER A 203 -0.51 -17.43 7.50
CA SER A 203 -0.33 -17.70 8.94
C SER A 203 -1.39 -17.06 9.86
N GLY A 204 -2.21 -16.15 9.32
CA GLY A 204 -3.21 -15.41 10.09
C GLY A 204 -2.65 -14.30 10.99
N THR A 205 -1.34 -14.07 10.99
CA THR A 205 -0.67 -13.10 11.86
C THR A 205 0.44 -12.40 11.11
N LEU A 206 0.50 -11.07 11.15
CA LEU A 206 1.60 -10.29 10.59
C LEU A 206 2.84 -10.46 11.48
N ARG A 207 3.90 -11.01 10.93
CA ARG A 207 5.14 -11.30 11.68
C ARG A 207 6.26 -10.39 11.22
N PHE A 208 6.76 -9.59 12.15
CA PHE A 208 7.89 -8.70 11.92
C PHE A 208 9.22 -9.44 12.13
N GLY A 209 10.18 -9.12 11.26
CA GLY A 209 11.56 -9.60 11.35
C GLY A 209 12.42 -8.78 12.31
N ILE A 210 13.70 -9.16 12.42
CA ILE A 210 14.70 -8.39 13.20
C ILE A 210 15.04 -7.08 12.49
N ILE A 211 15.18 -7.12 11.16
CA ILE A 211 15.31 -5.96 10.27
C ILE A 211 13.99 -5.88 9.53
N ASP A 212 13.25 -4.82 9.72
CA ASP A 212 11.93 -4.63 9.15
C ASP A 212 11.73 -3.18 8.68
N VAL A 213 10.50 -2.78 8.44
CA VAL A 213 10.13 -1.48 7.83
C VAL A 213 10.82 -0.31 8.54
N THR A 214 10.90 -0.31 9.87
CA THR A 214 11.53 0.78 10.65
C THR A 214 12.99 0.97 10.28
N GLU A 215 13.78 -0.11 10.24
CA GLU A 215 15.21 -0.07 9.91
C GLU A 215 15.42 0.34 8.45
N VAL A 216 14.63 -0.21 7.54
CA VAL A 216 14.71 0.10 6.11
C VAL A 216 14.42 1.58 5.87
N GLN A 217 13.37 2.14 6.48
CA GLN A 217 13.03 3.56 6.33
C GLN A 217 14.10 4.48 6.92
N ILE A 218 14.67 4.16 8.09
CA ILE A 218 15.78 4.92 8.67
C ILE A 218 17.01 4.85 7.77
N PHE A 219 17.35 3.67 7.24
CA PHE A 219 18.43 3.52 6.27
C PHE A 219 18.21 4.41 5.02
N ILE A 220 17.00 4.46 4.49
CA ILE A 220 16.66 5.29 3.34
C ILE A 220 16.76 6.79 3.69
N ILE A 221 16.33 7.21 4.88
CA ILE A 221 16.50 8.59 5.35
C ILE A 221 17.99 8.96 5.36
N LEU A 222 18.85 8.07 5.84
CA LEU A 222 20.30 8.27 5.81
C LEU A 222 20.84 8.37 4.37
N LEU A 223 20.30 7.57 3.43
CA LEU A 223 20.67 7.69 2.01
C LEU A 223 20.27 9.04 1.42
N TYR A 224 19.09 9.59 1.75
CA TYR A 224 18.69 10.93 1.32
C TYR A 224 19.62 12.01 1.89
N LEU A 225 19.99 11.93 3.17
CA LEU A 225 20.93 12.86 3.79
C LEU A 225 22.32 12.76 3.15
N LEU A 226 22.76 11.54 2.87
CA LEU A 226 24.03 11.30 2.18
C LEU A 226 24.01 11.83 0.74
N ALA A 227 22.90 11.67 0.01
CA ALA A 227 22.72 12.24 -1.31
C ALA A 227 22.74 13.77 -1.30
N ALA A 228 22.14 14.38 -0.27
CA ALA A 228 22.16 15.83 -0.10
C ALA A 228 23.57 16.38 0.09
N VAL A 229 24.43 15.71 0.89
CA VAL A 229 25.78 16.19 1.22
C VAL A 229 26.80 15.74 0.17
N GLY A 230 26.74 14.49 -0.28
CA GLY A 230 27.72 13.87 -1.15
C GLY A 230 27.59 14.25 -2.63
N GLY A 231 26.38 14.55 -3.06
CA GLY A 231 26.09 14.87 -4.46
C GLY A 231 26.43 13.74 -5.44
N SER A 232 26.43 14.07 -6.74
CA SER A 232 26.70 13.11 -7.80
C SER A 232 28.12 12.54 -7.76
N ALA A 233 29.12 13.34 -7.41
CA ALA A 233 30.51 12.90 -7.34
C ALA A 233 30.71 11.77 -6.31
N PHE A 234 30.01 11.81 -5.20
CA PHE A 234 30.05 10.74 -4.18
C PHE A 234 29.52 9.43 -4.75
N TRP A 235 28.35 9.45 -5.40
CA TRP A 235 27.73 8.24 -5.95
C TRP A 235 28.50 7.62 -7.10
N GLN A 236 29.26 8.42 -7.85
CA GLN A 236 30.10 7.96 -8.95
C GLN A 236 31.49 7.50 -8.50
N SER A 237 31.92 7.86 -7.28
CA SER A 237 33.23 7.48 -6.77
C SER A 237 33.36 5.96 -6.64
N PRO A 238 34.54 5.39 -6.95
CA PRO A 238 34.78 3.98 -6.74
C PRO A 238 34.98 3.68 -5.26
N VAL A 239 34.40 2.59 -4.79
CA VAL A 239 34.68 2.03 -3.46
C VAL A 239 36.10 1.50 -3.44
N PRO A 240 36.95 1.94 -2.50
CA PRO A 240 38.30 1.40 -2.35
C PRO A 240 38.29 -0.11 -2.27
N VAL A 241 39.29 -0.78 -2.88
CA VAL A 241 39.50 -2.24 -2.89
C VAL A 241 38.58 -3.00 -3.89
N ILE A 242 37.29 -2.69 -3.96
CA ILE A 242 36.32 -3.47 -4.78
C ILE A 242 36.13 -2.82 -6.17
N ASN A 243 36.48 -1.54 -6.31
CA ASN A 243 36.40 -0.76 -7.55
C ASN A 243 35.00 -0.72 -8.21
N ILE A 244 33.93 -0.84 -7.40
CA ILE A 244 32.54 -0.63 -7.83
C ILE A 244 32.10 0.78 -7.47
N GLN A 245 31.15 1.35 -8.23
CA GLN A 245 30.63 2.68 -7.92
C GLN A 245 29.83 2.66 -6.61
N MET A 246 29.97 3.71 -5.80
CA MET A 246 29.32 3.83 -4.48
C MET A 246 27.80 3.64 -4.54
N LYS A 247 27.14 4.07 -5.64
CA LYS A 247 25.69 3.90 -5.84
C LYS A 247 25.23 2.44 -5.90
N ILE A 248 26.12 1.49 -6.21
CA ILE A 248 25.80 0.06 -6.23
C ILE A 248 25.75 -0.53 -4.79
N VAL A 249 26.39 0.12 -3.84
CA VAL A 249 26.41 -0.38 -2.44
C VAL A 249 25.00 -0.47 -1.83
N PRO A 250 24.14 0.59 -1.90
CA PRO A 250 22.75 0.46 -1.46
C PRO A 250 21.96 -0.64 -2.18
N ALA A 251 22.21 -0.84 -3.49
CA ALA A 251 21.57 -1.91 -4.24
C ALA A 251 21.99 -3.30 -3.77
N LEU A 252 23.28 -3.49 -3.44
CA LEU A 252 23.79 -4.72 -2.83
C LEU A 252 23.22 -4.93 -1.41
N CYS A 253 23.09 -3.87 -0.61
CA CYS A 253 22.41 -3.95 0.68
C CYS A 253 20.94 -4.38 0.51
N THR A 254 20.25 -3.84 -0.48
CA THR A 254 18.87 -4.25 -0.82
C THR A 254 18.85 -5.74 -1.22
N PHE A 255 19.77 -6.19 -2.06
CA PHE A 255 19.87 -7.60 -2.49
C PHE A 255 20.05 -8.54 -1.28
N MET A 256 20.97 -8.22 -0.39
CA MET A 256 21.17 -9.01 0.84
C MET A 256 19.94 -8.98 1.75
N GLY A 257 19.31 -7.82 1.91
CA GLY A 257 18.07 -7.67 2.67
C GLY A 257 16.93 -8.51 2.09
N VAL A 258 16.78 -8.52 0.77
CA VAL A 258 15.78 -9.35 0.07
C VAL A 258 16.01 -10.83 0.32
N ILE A 259 17.24 -11.31 0.24
CA ILE A 259 17.57 -12.72 0.54
C ILE A 259 17.19 -13.06 1.99
N PHE A 260 17.61 -12.22 2.94
CA PHE A 260 17.36 -12.46 4.36
C PHE A 260 15.84 -12.45 4.69
N SER A 261 15.11 -11.43 4.22
CA SER A 261 13.68 -11.31 4.47
C SER A 261 12.88 -12.37 3.72
N SER A 262 13.27 -12.74 2.50
CA SER A 262 12.65 -13.84 1.75
C SER A 262 12.79 -15.17 2.49
N ALA A 263 13.98 -15.47 3.03
CA ALA A 263 14.20 -16.67 3.83
C ALA A 263 13.26 -16.71 5.05
N HIS A 264 13.05 -15.56 5.71
CA HIS A 264 12.12 -15.45 6.84
C HIS A 264 10.68 -15.69 6.41
N TYR A 265 10.18 -14.99 5.40
CA TYR A 265 8.78 -15.10 4.95
C TYR A 265 8.46 -16.47 4.35
N PHE A 266 9.34 -17.00 3.50
CA PHE A 266 9.13 -18.33 2.90
C PHE A 266 9.21 -19.46 3.93
N LYS A 267 10.04 -19.33 4.96
CA LYS A 267 10.01 -20.27 6.08
C LYS A 267 8.62 -20.34 6.72
N ILE A 268 7.97 -19.20 6.94
CA ILE A 268 6.62 -19.15 7.51
C ILE A 268 5.60 -19.74 6.52
N ILE A 269 5.66 -19.32 5.25
CA ILE A 269 4.73 -19.77 4.21
C ILE A 269 4.79 -21.30 4.02
N PHE A 270 6.00 -21.87 3.98
CA PHE A 270 6.19 -23.31 3.76
C PHE A 270 6.00 -24.17 5.02
N THR A 271 5.94 -23.58 6.20
CA THR A 271 5.57 -24.31 7.42
C THR A 271 4.10 -24.76 7.37
N GLY A 272 3.31 -24.17 6.48
CA GLY A 272 1.90 -24.47 6.28
C GLY A 272 0.97 -23.42 6.89
N GLY A 273 -0.19 -23.29 6.27
CA GLY A 273 -1.20 -22.31 6.69
C GLY A 273 -2.06 -22.78 7.85
N VAL A 274 -2.80 -21.84 8.42
CA VAL A 274 -3.76 -22.07 9.51
C VAL A 274 -5.10 -22.65 9.03
N GLY A 275 -5.29 -22.77 7.72
CA GLY A 275 -6.48 -23.39 7.13
C GLY A 275 -6.46 -24.92 7.21
N LYS A 276 -7.55 -25.54 6.79
CA LYS A 276 -7.65 -27.03 6.75
C LYS A 276 -6.51 -27.61 5.89
N ASN A 277 -5.89 -28.68 6.39
CA ASN A 277 -4.77 -29.36 5.73
C ASN A 277 -3.56 -28.47 5.42
N GLY A 278 -3.30 -27.45 6.24
CA GLY A 278 -2.17 -26.55 6.04
C GLY A 278 -2.36 -25.53 4.89
N SER A 279 -3.58 -25.30 4.45
CA SER A 279 -3.95 -24.31 3.44
C SER A 279 -3.93 -22.87 4.00
N THR A 280 -4.12 -21.88 3.12
CA THR A 280 -4.29 -20.48 3.52
C THR A 280 -5.53 -20.29 4.38
N ILE A 281 -5.71 -19.11 4.95
CA ILE A 281 -6.89 -18.73 5.74
C ILE A 281 -8.21 -18.85 4.94
N ALA A 282 -8.14 -18.81 3.62
CA ALA A 282 -9.28 -18.99 2.71
C ALA A 282 -9.46 -20.46 2.22
N GLY A 283 -8.56 -21.36 2.59
CA GLY A 283 -8.61 -22.76 2.13
C GLY A 283 -7.94 -23.00 0.78
N THR A 284 -7.22 -22.02 0.22
CA THR A 284 -6.48 -22.14 -1.04
C THR A 284 -5.05 -22.61 -0.82
N SER A 285 -4.34 -22.96 -1.91
CA SER A 285 -2.91 -23.28 -1.85
C SER A 285 -2.11 -22.14 -1.26
N VAL A 286 -1.16 -22.44 -0.39
CA VAL A 286 -0.24 -21.44 0.21
C VAL A 286 0.58 -20.68 -0.85
N LEU A 287 0.74 -21.25 -2.05
CA LEU A 287 1.46 -20.64 -3.16
C LEU A 287 0.56 -19.83 -4.11
N SER A 288 -0.77 -19.89 -3.96
CA SER A 288 -1.68 -19.17 -4.87
C SER A 288 -1.40 -17.67 -4.98
N PRO A 289 -0.99 -16.93 -3.91
CA PRO A 289 -0.71 -15.51 -4.02
C PRO A 289 0.48 -15.14 -4.92
N VAL A 290 1.45 -16.06 -5.11
CA VAL A 290 2.62 -15.78 -5.96
C VAL A 290 2.24 -15.49 -7.40
N LEU A 291 1.16 -16.12 -7.90
CA LEU A 291 0.71 -15.92 -9.28
C LEU A 291 0.32 -14.47 -9.58
N HIS A 292 -0.21 -13.75 -8.60
CA HIS A 292 -0.66 -12.37 -8.78
C HIS A 292 0.52 -11.41 -8.90
N ILE A 293 1.37 -11.33 -7.88
CA ILE A 293 2.51 -10.42 -7.91
C ILE A 293 3.59 -10.90 -8.90
N GLY A 294 3.76 -12.21 -9.03
CA GLY A 294 4.71 -12.80 -9.99
C GLY A 294 4.35 -12.43 -11.43
N SER A 295 3.07 -12.47 -11.81
CA SER A 295 2.64 -12.06 -13.15
C SER A 295 2.89 -10.58 -13.43
N VAL A 296 2.74 -9.69 -12.43
CA VAL A 296 3.08 -8.27 -12.59
C VAL A 296 4.57 -8.10 -12.87
N ILE A 297 5.43 -8.74 -12.07
CA ILE A 297 6.89 -8.62 -12.19
C ILE A 297 7.39 -9.24 -13.48
N VAL A 298 6.88 -10.42 -13.85
CA VAL A 298 7.25 -11.09 -15.11
C VAL A 298 6.83 -10.25 -16.30
N LEU A 299 5.60 -9.72 -16.30
CA LEU A 299 5.11 -8.87 -17.38
C LEU A 299 5.93 -7.57 -17.49
N ALA A 300 6.25 -6.94 -16.35
CA ALA A 300 7.13 -5.78 -16.33
C ALA A 300 8.53 -6.11 -16.88
N MET A 301 9.13 -7.24 -16.49
CA MET A 301 10.42 -7.65 -17.00
C MET A 301 10.39 -7.93 -18.51
N MET A 302 9.36 -8.59 -19.01
CA MET A 302 9.20 -8.89 -20.43
C MET A 302 9.09 -7.61 -21.26
N ILE A 303 8.27 -6.66 -20.83
CA ILE A 303 8.08 -5.37 -21.51
C ILE A 303 9.39 -4.57 -21.49
N TYR A 304 10.09 -4.51 -20.35
CA TYR A 304 11.37 -3.86 -20.22
C TYR A 304 12.40 -4.42 -21.20
N LYS A 305 12.58 -5.74 -21.21
CA LYS A 305 13.61 -6.38 -22.05
C LYS A 305 13.26 -6.42 -23.53
N LYS A 306 11.99 -6.31 -23.90
CA LYS A 306 11.53 -6.33 -25.29
C LYS A 306 11.47 -4.95 -25.94
N SER A 307 11.42 -3.87 -25.18
CA SER A 307 11.29 -2.51 -25.70
C SER A 307 12.46 -2.16 -26.63
N THR A 308 12.13 -1.74 -27.84
CA THR A 308 13.10 -1.28 -28.83
C THR A 308 13.51 0.18 -28.64
N VAL A 309 12.68 0.94 -27.94
CA VAL A 309 12.89 2.36 -27.62
C VAL A 309 13.48 2.56 -26.22
N GLN A 310 13.92 1.48 -25.56
CA GLN A 310 14.49 1.52 -24.22
C GLN A 310 13.55 2.23 -23.22
N LEU A 311 12.26 1.84 -23.26
CA LEU A 311 11.17 2.51 -22.52
C LEU A 311 11.43 2.67 -21.04
N PHE A 312 12.01 1.65 -20.39
CA PHE A 312 12.34 1.71 -18.97
C PHE A 312 13.55 2.60 -18.70
N GLU A 313 14.57 2.54 -19.53
CA GLU A 313 15.80 3.34 -19.40
C GLU A 313 15.53 4.83 -19.58
N GLU A 314 14.71 5.19 -20.56
CA GLU A 314 14.36 6.58 -20.86
C GLU A 314 13.30 7.15 -19.91
N HIS A 315 12.37 6.31 -19.43
CA HIS A 315 11.23 6.72 -18.62
C HIS A 315 11.03 5.87 -17.36
N PRO A 316 12.09 5.64 -16.55
CA PRO A 316 12.02 4.70 -15.41
C PRO A 316 10.98 5.11 -14.36
N CYS A 317 10.87 6.39 -14.04
CA CYS A 317 9.93 6.87 -13.04
C CYS A 317 8.48 6.60 -13.45
N LEU A 318 8.13 6.89 -14.68
CA LEU A 318 6.80 6.65 -15.23
C LEU A 318 6.46 5.15 -15.24
N TYR A 319 7.43 4.34 -15.65
CA TYR A 319 7.32 2.89 -15.72
C TYR A 319 7.08 2.27 -14.32
N ILE A 320 7.90 2.66 -13.34
CA ILE A 320 7.78 2.16 -11.97
C ILE A 320 6.44 2.59 -11.36
N LEU A 321 5.97 3.81 -11.61
CA LEU A 321 4.66 4.26 -11.12
C LEU A 321 3.52 3.46 -11.75
N ALA A 322 3.54 3.20 -13.06
CA ALA A 322 2.49 2.45 -13.75
C ALA A 322 2.35 1.03 -13.18
N PHE A 323 3.45 0.28 -13.07
CA PHE A 323 3.45 -1.07 -12.50
C PHE A 323 3.32 -1.06 -10.98
N GLY A 324 3.78 -0.02 -10.32
CA GLY A 324 3.64 0.18 -8.88
C GLY A 324 2.17 0.30 -8.45
N PHE A 325 1.35 1.04 -9.19
CA PHE A 325 -0.08 1.14 -8.90
C PHE A 325 -0.81 -0.20 -9.10
N VAL A 326 -0.40 -1.00 -10.08
CA VAL A 326 -0.90 -2.37 -10.23
C VAL A 326 -0.51 -3.23 -9.03
N SER A 327 0.76 -3.19 -8.62
CA SER A 327 1.25 -3.92 -7.44
C SER A 327 0.54 -3.50 -6.17
N ALA A 328 0.32 -2.20 -5.96
CA ALA A 328 -0.41 -1.66 -4.82
C ALA A 328 -1.85 -2.16 -4.77
N LYS A 329 -2.57 -2.15 -5.91
CA LYS A 329 -3.94 -2.70 -5.97
C LYS A 329 -3.97 -4.19 -5.63
N ILE A 330 -3.05 -4.98 -6.18
CA ILE A 330 -2.98 -6.42 -5.93
C ILE A 330 -2.68 -6.69 -4.45
N THR A 331 -1.80 -5.90 -3.83
CA THR A 331 -1.53 -5.99 -2.40
C THR A 331 -2.77 -5.64 -1.58
N ASN A 332 -3.49 -4.56 -1.92
CA ASN A 332 -4.75 -4.22 -1.26
C ASN A 332 -5.80 -5.35 -1.36
N LYS A 333 -5.89 -6.00 -2.52
CA LYS A 333 -6.76 -7.18 -2.67
C LYS A 333 -6.35 -8.34 -1.77
N LEU A 334 -5.05 -8.57 -1.60
CA LEU A 334 -4.54 -9.59 -0.70
C LEU A 334 -4.88 -9.28 0.77
N VAL A 335 -4.74 -8.02 1.19
CA VAL A 335 -5.15 -7.57 2.53
C VAL A 335 -6.65 -7.79 2.74
N VAL A 336 -7.48 -7.38 1.80
CA VAL A 336 -8.93 -7.62 1.85
C VAL A 336 -9.25 -9.12 1.90
N ALA A 337 -8.58 -9.94 1.08
CA ALA A 337 -8.77 -11.39 1.07
C ALA A 337 -8.38 -12.02 2.41
N HIS A 338 -7.29 -11.54 3.05
CA HIS A 338 -6.91 -11.94 4.40
C HIS A 338 -8.00 -11.62 5.42
N MET A 339 -8.46 -10.37 5.47
CA MET A 339 -9.42 -9.89 6.47
C MET A 339 -10.80 -10.54 6.30
N THR A 340 -11.20 -10.81 5.07
CA THR A 340 -12.50 -11.43 4.74
C THR A 340 -12.44 -12.96 4.64
N LYS A 341 -11.25 -13.55 4.84
CA LYS A 341 -10.99 -14.99 4.67
C LYS A 341 -11.53 -15.52 3.33
N SER A 342 -11.26 -14.79 2.25
CA SER A 342 -11.74 -15.10 0.91
C SER A 342 -10.59 -15.39 -0.07
N GLU A 343 -10.91 -16.05 -1.15
CA GLU A 343 -9.96 -16.34 -2.22
C GLU A 343 -9.63 -15.07 -3.02
N MET A 344 -8.40 -15.02 -3.52
CA MET A 344 -8.00 -14.02 -4.51
C MET A 344 -8.29 -14.53 -5.92
N HIS A 345 -9.15 -13.83 -6.64
CA HIS A 345 -9.36 -14.14 -8.07
C HIS A 345 -8.23 -13.55 -8.90
N PHE A 346 -7.70 -14.37 -9.81
CA PHE A 346 -6.57 -13.99 -10.67
C PHE A 346 -6.94 -12.90 -11.67
N TYR A 347 -8.11 -12.98 -12.29
CA TYR A 347 -8.55 -12.01 -13.27
C TYR A 347 -8.87 -10.66 -12.60
N ASP A 348 -8.17 -9.63 -13.06
CA ASP A 348 -8.34 -8.27 -12.54
C ASP A 348 -8.12 -7.23 -13.63
N VAL A 349 -8.89 -6.14 -13.57
CA VAL A 349 -8.76 -4.98 -14.46
C VAL A 349 -7.40 -4.28 -14.29
N ALA A 350 -6.73 -4.47 -13.15
CA ALA A 350 -5.40 -3.93 -12.90
C ALA A 350 -4.37 -4.32 -13.98
N PHE A 351 -4.52 -5.50 -14.59
CA PHE A 351 -3.65 -5.96 -15.66
C PHE A 351 -3.92 -5.29 -17.02
N LEU A 352 -4.99 -4.50 -17.16
CA LEU A 352 -5.33 -3.90 -18.45
C LEU A 352 -4.24 -2.98 -18.98
N GLY A 353 -3.69 -2.09 -18.14
CA GLY A 353 -2.59 -1.20 -18.54
C GLY A 353 -1.34 -1.96 -19.00
N PRO A 354 -0.77 -2.85 -18.15
CA PRO A 354 0.32 -3.72 -18.55
C PRO A 354 0.03 -4.59 -19.79
N ALA A 355 -1.19 -5.11 -19.92
CA ALA A 355 -1.58 -5.90 -21.08
C ALA A 355 -1.59 -5.07 -22.38
N LEU A 356 -2.01 -3.81 -22.32
CA LEU A 356 -1.95 -2.92 -23.50
C LEU A 356 -0.50 -2.69 -23.96
N LEU A 357 0.43 -2.44 -23.02
CA LEU A 357 1.87 -2.33 -23.33
C LEU A 357 2.41 -3.61 -23.96
N PHE A 358 2.09 -4.76 -23.37
CA PHE A 358 2.53 -6.04 -23.86
C PHE A 358 2.00 -6.34 -25.27
N LEU A 359 0.71 -6.09 -25.52
CA LEU A 359 0.09 -6.30 -26.82
C LEU A 359 0.65 -5.37 -27.87
N ASP A 360 0.88 -4.09 -27.55
CA ASP A 360 1.50 -3.14 -28.47
C ASP A 360 2.88 -3.62 -28.90
N GLN A 361 3.72 -4.03 -27.96
CA GLN A 361 5.03 -4.62 -28.27
C GLN A 361 4.94 -5.96 -29.02
N TYR A 362 3.91 -6.77 -28.75
CA TYR A 362 3.70 -8.02 -29.50
C TYR A 362 3.41 -7.77 -30.97
N PHE A 363 2.66 -6.71 -31.27
CA PHE A 363 2.36 -6.28 -32.64
C PHE A 363 3.39 -5.29 -33.23
N ASN A 364 4.65 -5.33 -32.76
CA ASN A 364 5.77 -4.51 -33.20
C ASN A 364 5.60 -3.01 -32.95
N SER A 365 5.03 -2.65 -31.80
CA SER A 365 4.89 -1.26 -31.33
C SER A 365 4.21 -0.36 -32.37
N PHE A 366 2.99 -0.74 -32.76
CA PHE A 366 2.17 0.00 -33.73
C PHE A 366 1.85 1.42 -33.23
N ILE A 367 1.73 1.58 -31.91
CA ILE A 367 1.54 2.86 -31.24
C ILE A 367 2.88 3.20 -30.55
N ASP A 368 3.15 4.49 -30.36
CA ASP A 368 4.31 4.92 -29.56
C ASP A 368 4.25 4.33 -28.14
N GLU A 369 5.25 3.53 -27.77
CA GLU A 369 5.31 2.86 -26.45
C GLU A 369 5.22 3.86 -25.29
N TYR A 370 5.78 5.06 -25.45
CA TYR A 370 5.68 6.12 -24.44
C TYR A 370 4.24 6.60 -24.24
N LEU A 371 3.47 6.75 -25.31
CA LEU A 371 2.04 7.09 -25.21
C LEU A 371 1.25 5.96 -24.54
N VAL A 372 1.52 4.71 -24.88
CA VAL A 372 0.87 3.54 -24.27
C VAL A 372 1.23 3.44 -22.79
N LEU A 373 2.46 3.78 -22.39
CA LEU A 373 2.88 3.83 -21.00
C LEU A 373 2.09 4.88 -20.20
N TRP A 374 1.83 6.07 -20.75
CA TRP A 374 0.96 7.06 -20.11
C TRP A 374 -0.47 6.56 -19.96
N ILE A 375 -1.01 5.91 -20.98
CA ILE A 375 -2.34 5.28 -20.91
C ILE A 375 -2.36 4.21 -19.80
N ALA A 376 -1.34 3.35 -19.74
CA ALA A 376 -1.23 2.33 -18.72
C ALA A 376 -1.15 2.93 -17.30
N LEU A 377 -0.39 4.02 -17.10
CA LEU A 377 -0.31 4.73 -15.83
C LEU A 377 -1.67 5.27 -15.39
N ILE A 378 -2.35 5.98 -16.30
CA ILE A 378 -3.66 6.59 -16.01
C ILE A 378 -4.70 5.51 -15.68
N LEU A 379 -4.73 4.43 -16.45
CA LEU A 379 -5.64 3.30 -16.21
C LEU A 379 -5.36 2.62 -14.87
N SER A 380 -4.08 2.36 -14.55
CA SER A 380 -3.69 1.70 -13.30
C SER A 380 -4.01 2.57 -12.08
N LEU A 381 -3.74 3.89 -12.16
CA LEU A 381 -4.07 4.83 -11.09
C LEU A 381 -5.59 4.96 -10.90
N PHE A 382 -6.33 5.11 -11.99
CA PHE A 382 -7.78 5.22 -11.95
C PHE A 382 -8.43 3.97 -11.34
N ASP A 383 -7.96 2.80 -11.75
CA ASP A 383 -8.47 1.52 -11.27
C ASP A 383 -8.14 1.29 -9.78
N LEU A 384 -6.91 1.65 -9.33
CA LEU A 384 -6.53 1.61 -7.92
C LEU A 384 -7.41 2.52 -7.07
N VAL A 385 -7.54 3.79 -7.45
CA VAL A 385 -8.34 4.78 -6.71
C VAL A 385 -9.80 4.35 -6.63
N ARG A 386 -10.34 3.87 -7.74
CA ARG A 386 -11.71 3.38 -7.84
C ARG A 386 -11.96 2.18 -6.92
N TYR A 387 -11.04 1.24 -6.89
CA TYR A 387 -11.09 0.10 -6.00
C TYR A 387 -11.05 0.52 -4.53
N CYS A 388 -10.10 1.37 -4.14
CA CYS A 388 -9.94 1.83 -2.76
C CYS A 388 -11.18 2.59 -2.26
N ILE A 389 -11.73 3.52 -3.09
CA ILE A 389 -12.95 4.27 -2.73
C ILE A 389 -14.13 3.32 -2.54
N SER A 390 -14.34 2.39 -3.48
CA SER A 390 -15.47 1.44 -3.40
C SER A 390 -15.40 0.57 -2.16
N VAL A 391 -14.25 -0.06 -1.91
CA VAL A 391 -14.07 -0.96 -0.76
C VAL A 391 -14.21 -0.19 0.56
N CYS A 392 -13.56 0.97 0.70
CA CYS A 392 -13.67 1.78 1.92
C CYS A 392 -15.11 2.22 2.20
N ASN A 393 -15.85 2.64 1.17
CA ASN A 393 -17.24 3.06 1.32
C ASN A 393 -18.16 1.88 1.68
N GLU A 394 -17.98 0.72 1.06
CA GLU A 394 -18.76 -0.49 1.37
C GLU A 394 -18.55 -0.92 2.83
N ILE A 395 -17.29 -0.97 3.29
CA ILE A 395 -16.96 -1.32 4.67
C ILE A 395 -17.48 -0.26 5.65
N ALA A 396 -17.28 1.04 5.36
CA ALA A 396 -17.77 2.13 6.20
C ALA A 396 -19.30 2.11 6.36
N SER A 397 -20.01 1.84 5.24
CA SER A 397 -21.46 1.72 5.24
C SER A 397 -21.94 0.52 6.05
N HIS A 398 -21.28 -0.64 5.89
CA HIS A 398 -21.63 -1.87 6.58
C HIS A 398 -21.40 -1.75 8.10
N LEU A 399 -20.24 -1.25 8.52
CA LEU A 399 -19.88 -1.06 9.92
C LEU A 399 -20.52 0.20 10.55
N ARG A 400 -21.20 1.03 9.76
CA ARG A 400 -21.80 2.32 10.18
C ARG A 400 -20.79 3.25 10.85
N ILE A 401 -19.57 3.31 10.32
CA ILE A 401 -18.48 4.18 10.78
C ILE A 401 -18.17 5.24 9.73
N CYS A 402 -17.56 6.35 10.17
CA CYS A 402 -17.05 7.36 9.24
C CYS A 402 -15.57 7.08 8.96
N VAL A 403 -15.15 7.28 7.70
CA VAL A 403 -13.75 7.04 7.30
C VAL A 403 -12.80 8.04 7.96
N PHE A 404 -13.15 9.32 8.00
CA PHE A 404 -12.29 10.42 8.47
C PHE A 404 -12.82 11.15 9.71
N LYS A 405 -13.79 10.57 10.42
CA LYS A 405 -14.34 11.17 11.64
C LYS A 405 -14.46 10.12 12.74
N ILE A 406 -14.10 10.51 13.95
CA ILE A 406 -14.36 9.70 15.14
C ILE A 406 -15.80 9.99 15.60
N LYS A 407 -16.62 8.96 15.80
CA LYS A 407 -17.87 9.12 16.55
C LYS A 407 -17.50 9.38 18.01
N LEU A 408 -17.56 10.62 18.43
CA LEU A 408 -17.51 10.92 19.86
C LEU A 408 -18.68 10.16 20.50
N GLN A 409 -18.39 9.18 21.36
CA GLN A 409 -19.39 8.60 22.24
C GLN A 409 -19.90 9.79 23.07
N SER A 410 -21.17 10.17 22.87
CA SER A 410 -21.81 11.10 23.78
C SER A 410 -21.70 10.49 25.16
N SER A 411 -21.02 11.19 26.06
CA SER A 411 -20.97 10.91 27.48
C SER A 411 -22.36 11.13 28.09
N ALA A 412 -23.29 10.25 27.73
CA ALA A 412 -24.63 10.23 28.24
C ALA A 412 -24.82 8.93 29.02
N SER A 413 -24.94 9.12 30.32
CA SER A 413 -25.35 8.19 31.39
C SER A 413 -24.23 7.54 32.20
N VAL A 414 -23.49 8.36 32.95
CA VAL A 414 -23.26 8.02 34.33
C VAL A 414 -24.24 8.88 35.14
N LYS A 415 -25.38 8.33 35.47
CA LYS A 415 -26.22 8.72 36.58
C LYS A 415 -26.44 7.48 37.45
#